data_d40c72cfd1fe89c0dc09feca84ba06b4
#
_entry.id   d40c72cfd1fe89c0dc09feca84ba06b4
#
_cell.length_a   1.000
_cell.length_b   1.000
_cell.length_c   1.000
_cell.angle_alpha   90.00
_cell.angle_beta   90.00
_cell.angle_gamma   90.00
#
_symmetry.space_group_name_H-M   'P 1'
#
loop_
_entity.id
_entity.type
_entity.pdbx_description
1 polymer ?
#
loop_
_entity_poly.entity_id
_entity_poly.type
_entity_poly.pdbx_seq_one_letter_code
_entity_poly.pdbx_strand_id
1 'polypeptide(L)'
;ELLEVVHHKEDYWVDKQVWVTDKETGEKELKDVREHFLGATLIKIEEDYYLSGIDESGKDRRGMYFLTKLPRPASSVDDAYLAIKPKGLNGEAHVRQGEFFLVPQEGMKKPKDIPLVKKIRLENRGRDKREWRHVATEGFRLNGIQYVRGTVRHPEHKMASLGNIWHRVYEAAGAGPDGAIVSWSASGGFD
;
A
#
# COMPACT_ATOMS: atom_id res chain seq x y z
N GLU A 1 -29.68 11.37 0.25
CA GLU A 1 -28.41 10.68 0.65
C GLU A 1 -27.87 11.41 1.86
N LEU A 2 -27.74 10.71 2.98
CA LEU A 2 -27.16 11.28 4.20
C LEU A 2 -25.69 10.88 4.24
N LEU A 3 -24.79 11.87 4.13
CA LEU A 3 -23.37 11.70 4.33
C LEU A 3 -23.05 12.06 5.78
N GLU A 4 -22.46 11.16 6.53
CA GLU A 4 -22.05 11.34 7.91
C GLU A 4 -20.54 11.18 8.05
N VAL A 5 -19.86 12.15 8.68
CA VAL A 5 -18.47 11.99 9.11
C VAL A 5 -18.48 11.24 10.44
N VAL A 6 -18.09 9.98 10.42
CA VAL A 6 -18.07 9.10 11.60
C VAL A 6 -16.89 9.43 12.49
N HIS A 7 -15.71 9.63 11.88
CA HIS A 7 -14.48 9.94 12.59
C HIS A 7 -13.50 10.68 11.69
N HIS A 8 -12.86 11.71 12.22
CA HIS A 8 -11.75 12.40 11.56
C HIS A 8 -10.51 12.33 12.43
N LYS A 9 -9.38 11.99 11.83
CA LYS A 9 -8.07 11.99 12.45
C LYS A 9 -7.23 13.04 11.76
N GLU A 10 -6.82 14.07 12.51
CA GLU A 10 -5.95 15.14 12.01
C GLU A 10 -4.54 14.63 11.72
N ASP A 11 -3.78 15.41 10.99
CA ASP A 11 -2.33 15.19 10.82
C ASP A 11 -1.65 15.26 12.19
N TYR A 12 -0.68 14.36 12.41
CA TYR A 12 0.09 14.37 13.64
C TYR A 12 1.56 14.02 13.40
N TRP A 13 2.39 14.44 14.32
CA TRP A 13 3.83 14.18 14.31
C TRP A 13 4.21 13.22 15.41
N VAL A 14 5.14 12.30 15.10
CA VAL A 14 5.72 11.38 16.07
C VAL A 14 7.22 11.56 16.08
N ASP A 15 7.78 11.86 17.23
CA ASP A 15 9.22 11.87 17.46
C ASP A 15 9.65 10.45 17.81
N LYS A 16 10.59 9.88 17.06
CA LYS A 16 11.13 8.54 17.28
C LYS A 16 12.62 8.49 17.07
N GLN A 17 13.27 7.55 17.73
CA GLN A 17 14.69 7.26 17.50
C GLN A 17 14.83 6.11 16.51
N VAL A 18 15.69 6.30 15.51
CA VAL A 18 15.99 5.27 14.51
C VAL A 18 17.48 5.07 14.38
N TRP A 19 17.90 3.80 14.26
CA TRP A 19 19.27 3.47 13.91
C TRP A 19 19.52 3.75 12.43
N VAL A 20 20.45 4.64 12.12
CA VAL A 20 20.88 4.94 10.77
C VAL A 20 22.28 4.38 10.58
N THR A 21 22.49 3.57 9.55
CA THR A 21 23.79 3.06 9.19
C THR A 21 24.44 4.04 8.19
N ASP A 22 25.59 4.57 8.55
CA ASP A 22 26.41 5.33 7.62
C ASP A 22 26.87 4.43 6.47
N LYS A 23 26.69 4.90 5.24
CA LYS A 23 26.96 4.08 4.04
C LYS A 23 28.44 3.94 3.72
N GLU A 24 29.27 4.86 4.20
CA GLU A 24 30.70 4.88 3.92
C GLU A 24 31.50 4.12 5.01
N THR A 25 31.13 4.34 6.27
CA THR A 25 31.84 3.73 7.41
C THR A 25 31.23 2.45 7.91
N GLY A 26 29.94 2.21 7.64
CA GLY A 26 29.16 1.08 8.16
C GLY A 26 28.76 1.25 9.64
N GLU A 27 29.11 2.36 10.27
CA GLU A 27 28.77 2.66 11.66
C GLU A 27 27.28 2.92 11.83
N LYS A 28 26.72 2.52 12.99
CA LYS A 28 25.33 2.77 13.33
C LYS A 28 25.23 3.90 14.34
N GLU A 29 24.43 4.89 14.01
CA GLU A 29 24.14 6.05 14.85
C GLU A 29 22.64 6.10 15.16
N LEU A 30 22.28 6.41 16.41
CA LEU A 30 20.89 6.64 16.79
C LEU A 30 20.53 8.09 16.48
N LYS A 31 19.56 8.31 15.60
CA LYS A 31 19.10 9.65 15.22
C LYS A 31 17.65 9.88 15.64
N ASP A 32 17.40 11.06 16.17
CA ASP A 32 16.03 11.53 16.38
C ASP A 32 15.42 11.90 15.04
N VAL A 33 14.29 11.32 14.73
CA VAL A 33 13.55 11.56 13.50
C VAL A 33 12.11 11.94 13.86
N ARG A 34 11.64 13.01 13.26
CA ARG A 34 10.24 13.42 13.36
C ARG A 34 9.49 12.95 12.13
N GLU A 35 8.55 12.06 12.33
CA GLU A 35 7.71 11.49 11.26
C GLU A 35 6.34 12.13 11.24
N HIS A 36 5.91 12.58 10.06
CA HIS A 36 4.58 13.15 9.83
C HIS A 36 3.62 12.07 9.37
N PHE A 37 2.50 11.97 10.04
CA PHE A 37 1.39 11.10 9.65
C PHE A 37 0.24 11.95 9.19
N LEU A 38 -0.18 11.73 7.95
CA LEU A 38 -1.31 12.43 7.34
C LEU A 38 -2.63 11.95 7.94
N GLY A 39 -3.54 12.88 8.10
CA GLY A 39 -4.88 12.63 8.58
C GLY A 39 -5.73 11.83 7.60
N ALA A 40 -6.84 11.34 8.09
CA ALA A 40 -7.82 10.61 7.30
C ALA A 40 -9.22 10.79 7.87
N THR A 41 -10.23 10.53 7.06
CA THR A 41 -11.64 10.68 7.42
C THR A 41 -12.40 9.38 7.15
N LEU A 42 -13.09 8.88 8.15
CA LEU A 42 -14.07 7.80 8.03
C LEU A 42 -15.43 8.41 7.77
N ILE A 43 -16.04 8.04 6.67
CA ILE A 43 -17.30 8.56 6.17
C ILE A 43 -18.30 7.41 6.07
N LYS A 44 -19.55 7.66 6.47
CA LYS A 44 -20.68 6.75 6.22
C LYS A 44 -21.59 7.42 5.19
N ILE A 45 -21.96 6.64 4.17
CA ILE A 45 -22.95 7.03 3.16
C ILE A 45 -23.98 5.88 3.13
N GLU A 46 -25.20 6.16 3.58
CA GLU A 46 -26.23 5.15 3.80
C GLU A 46 -25.74 4.05 4.74
N GLU A 47 -25.61 2.81 4.26
CA GLU A 47 -25.12 1.67 5.06
C GLU A 47 -23.64 1.36 4.80
N ASP A 48 -23.00 2.07 3.88
CA ASP A 48 -21.64 1.85 3.46
C ASP A 48 -20.65 2.77 4.17
N TYR A 49 -19.48 2.23 4.49
CA TYR A 49 -18.39 2.97 5.11
C TYR A 49 -17.24 3.18 4.12
N TYR A 50 -16.65 4.37 4.16
CA TYR A 50 -15.57 4.78 3.27
C TYR A 50 -14.44 5.41 4.08
N LEU A 51 -13.21 5.06 3.73
CA LEU A 51 -12.00 5.72 4.23
C LEU A 51 -11.46 6.66 3.16
N SER A 52 -11.32 7.93 3.49
CA SER A 52 -10.69 8.96 2.67
C SER A 52 -9.39 9.44 3.33
N GLY A 53 -8.35 9.65 2.55
CA GLY A 53 -7.07 10.13 3.05
C GLY A 53 -6.09 10.45 1.94
N ILE A 54 -4.82 10.62 2.31
CA ILE A 54 -3.73 10.88 1.38
C ILE A 54 -2.78 9.68 1.38
N ASP A 55 -2.48 9.16 0.20
CA ASP A 55 -1.45 8.14 -0.02
C ASP A 55 -0.11 8.83 -0.31
N GLU A 56 0.81 8.78 0.65
CA GLU A 56 2.15 9.35 0.53
C GLU A 56 3.04 8.63 -0.49
N SER A 57 2.65 7.45 -0.97
CA SER A 57 3.36 6.74 -2.03
C SER A 57 3.21 7.41 -3.39
N GLY A 58 2.31 8.38 -3.54
CA GLY A 58 2.15 9.20 -4.74
C GLY A 58 3.43 9.96 -5.13
N LYS A 59 3.64 10.17 -6.43
CA LYS A 59 4.80 10.93 -6.94
C LYS A 59 4.69 12.43 -6.67
N ASP A 60 3.48 12.94 -6.57
CA ASP A 60 3.24 14.33 -6.19
C ASP A 60 3.74 14.56 -4.75
N ARG A 61 4.35 15.72 -4.50
CA ARG A 61 4.81 16.12 -3.16
C ARG A 61 3.67 16.21 -2.14
N ARG A 62 2.45 16.44 -2.61
CA ARG A 62 1.23 16.52 -1.80
C ARG A 62 0.56 15.17 -1.59
N GLY A 63 1.12 14.09 -2.17
CA GLY A 63 0.52 12.77 -2.15
C GLY A 63 -0.64 12.61 -3.12
N MET A 64 -1.34 11.49 -3.02
CA MET A 64 -2.54 11.19 -3.80
C MET A 64 -3.72 11.03 -2.85
N TYR A 65 -4.80 11.75 -3.10
CA TYR A 65 -6.05 11.48 -2.39
C TYR A 65 -6.60 10.12 -2.78
N PHE A 66 -7.13 9.41 -1.81
CA PHE A 66 -7.85 8.18 -2.07
C PHE A 66 -9.19 8.17 -1.33
N LEU A 67 -10.15 7.48 -1.91
CA LEU A 67 -11.40 7.09 -1.29
C LEU A 67 -11.60 5.60 -1.53
N THR A 68 -11.79 4.83 -0.47
CA THR A 68 -12.03 3.39 -0.58
C THR A 68 -13.24 2.96 0.23
N LYS A 69 -14.11 2.14 -0.36
CA LYS A 69 -15.19 1.49 0.35
C LYS A 69 -14.61 0.43 1.27
N LEU A 70 -15.06 0.39 2.50
CA LEU A 70 -14.63 -0.62 3.46
C LEU A 70 -15.39 -1.93 3.28
N PRO A 71 -14.74 -3.09 3.51
CA PRO A 71 -15.39 -4.41 3.42
C PRO A 71 -16.30 -4.69 4.63
N ARG A 72 -16.27 -3.85 5.65
CA ARG A 72 -17.09 -3.92 6.87
C ARG A 72 -17.23 -2.54 7.50
N PRO A 73 -18.24 -2.33 8.37
CA PRO A 73 -18.32 -1.14 9.21
C PRO A 73 -17.05 -0.93 10.04
N ALA A 74 -16.72 0.32 10.31
CA ALA A 74 -15.63 0.75 11.17
C ALA A 74 -16.09 1.85 12.12
N SER A 75 -15.50 1.92 13.30
CA SER A 75 -15.83 2.93 14.33
C SER A 75 -14.83 4.06 14.42
N SER A 76 -13.64 3.90 13.82
CA SER A 76 -12.58 4.89 13.79
C SER A 76 -11.74 4.78 12.53
N VAL A 77 -10.91 5.79 12.26
CA VAL A 77 -9.93 5.75 11.17
C VAL A 77 -8.96 4.59 11.34
N ASP A 78 -8.50 4.31 12.57
CA ASP A 78 -7.56 3.20 12.82
C ASP A 78 -8.23 1.85 12.56
N ASP A 79 -9.51 1.67 12.95
CA ASP A 79 -10.30 0.48 12.64
C ASP A 79 -10.55 0.34 11.12
N ALA A 80 -10.75 1.46 10.42
CA ALA A 80 -10.89 1.48 8.97
C ALA A 80 -9.60 1.02 8.26
N TYR A 81 -8.43 1.48 8.71
CA TYR A 81 -7.15 1.00 8.20
C TYR A 81 -6.95 -0.51 8.47
N LEU A 82 -7.39 -1.01 9.62
CA LEU A 82 -7.38 -2.45 9.89
C LEU A 82 -8.34 -3.22 8.98
N ALA A 83 -9.50 -2.63 8.66
CA ALA A 83 -10.48 -3.26 7.77
C ALA A 83 -9.96 -3.47 6.34
N ILE A 84 -9.14 -2.55 5.82
CA ILE A 84 -8.56 -2.69 4.47
C ILE A 84 -7.29 -3.53 4.43
N LYS A 85 -6.71 -3.88 5.58
CA LYS A 85 -5.56 -4.79 5.60
C LYS A 85 -5.96 -6.17 5.08
N PRO A 86 -5.12 -6.80 4.24
CA PRO A 86 -5.35 -8.16 3.80
C PRO A 86 -5.45 -9.13 4.97
N LYS A 87 -6.37 -10.09 4.89
CA LYS A 87 -6.44 -11.18 5.87
C LYS A 87 -5.12 -11.94 5.92
N GLY A 88 -4.60 -12.15 7.11
CA GLY A 88 -3.32 -12.84 7.35
C GLY A 88 -2.10 -11.94 7.37
N LEU A 89 -2.25 -10.62 7.24
CA LEU A 89 -1.19 -9.65 7.44
C LEU A 89 -1.24 -9.14 8.89
N ASN A 90 -0.60 -9.89 9.80
CA ASN A 90 -0.62 -9.63 11.24
C ASN A 90 0.68 -8.94 11.68
N GLY A 91 0.79 -7.63 11.48
CA GLY A 91 1.91 -6.85 12.02
C GLY A 91 3.27 -7.07 11.35
N GLU A 92 3.34 -7.89 10.31
CA GLU A 92 4.58 -8.12 9.56
C GLU A 92 5.04 -6.83 8.87
N ALA A 93 6.37 -6.62 8.89
CA ALA A 93 6.97 -5.53 8.13
C ALA A 93 6.64 -5.69 6.64
N HIS A 94 6.21 -4.62 6.00
CA HIS A 94 5.84 -4.65 4.60
C HIS A 94 6.13 -3.31 3.91
N VAL A 95 6.29 -3.38 2.60
CA VAL A 95 6.31 -2.19 1.74
C VAL A 95 4.91 -2.06 1.12
N ARG A 96 4.30 -0.89 1.27
CA ARG A 96 3.01 -0.59 0.64
C ARG A 96 3.23 0.24 -0.62
N GLN A 97 2.49 -0.08 -1.68
CA GLN A 97 2.38 0.76 -2.86
C GLN A 97 0.95 0.67 -3.42
N GLY A 98 0.21 1.74 -3.25
CA GLY A 98 -1.22 1.75 -3.56
C GLY A 98 -1.99 0.69 -2.77
N GLU A 99 -2.73 -0.13 -3.48
CA GLU A 99 -3.52 -1.25 -2.95
C GLU A 99 -2.69 -2.48 -2.58
N PHE A 100 -1.39 -2.51 -2.87
CA PHE A 100 -0.55 -3.69 -2.63
C PHE A 100 0.28 -3.59 -1.36
N PHE A 101 0.32 -4.70 -0.65
CA PHE A 101 1.19 -4.95 0.50
C PHE A 101 2.21 -6.02 0.10
N LEU A 102 3.49 -5.66 0.17
CA LEU A 102 4.62 -6.49 -0.27
C LEU A 102 5.37 -6.94 0.98
N VAL A 103 5.19 -8.20 1.34
CA VAL A 103 5.71 -8.76 2.61
C VAL A 103 6.97 -9.55 2.34
N PRO A 104 8.12 -9.19 2.94
CA PRO A 104 9.37 -9.90 2.73
C PRO A 104 9.27 -11.35 3.19
N GLN A 105 9.84 -12.25 2.40
CA GLN A 105 9.91 -13.67 2.67
C GLN A 105 11.38 -14.04 2.83
N GLU A 106 11.92 -13.85 4.02
CA GLU A 106 13.32 -14.11 4.31
C GLU A 106 13.67 -15.59 4.06
N GLY A 107 14.81 -15.80 3.43
CA GLY A 107 15.29 -17.15 3.11
C GLY A 107 14.53 -17.86 1.98
N MET A 108 13.46 -17.28 1.44
CA MET A 108 12.70 -17.89 0.35
C MET A 108 13.56 -18.04 -0.91
N LYS A 109 13.53 -19.23 -1.49
CA LYS A 109 14.13 -19.53 -2.80
C LYS A 109 13.02 -19.84 -3.80
N LYS A 110 13.14 -19.30 -5.02
CA LYS A 110 12.25 -19.68 -6.11
C LYS A 110 12.44 -21.15 -6.44
N PRO A 111 11.38 -21.97 -6.51
CA PRO A 111 11.48 -23.36 -6.98
C PRO A 111 12.05 -23.41 -8.40
N LYS A 112 12.87 -24.45 -8.68
CA LYS A 112 13.57 -24.57 -9.97
C LYS A 112 12.61 -24.79 -11.15
N ASP A 113 11.54 -25.49 -10.91
CA ASP A 113 10.48 -25.87 -11.86
C ASP A 113 9.49 -24.73 -12.16
N ILE A 114 9.51 -23.66 -11.37
CA ILE A 114 8.64 -22.51 -11.58
C ILE A 114 9.32 -21.49 -12.51
N PRO A 115 8.69 -21.04 -13.60
CA PRO A 115 9.27 -20.04 -14.49
C PRO A 115 9.41 -18.67 -13.80
N LEU A 116 10.54 -18.02 -14.05
CA LEU A 116 10.76 -16.63 -13.67
C LEU A 116 10.21 -15.71 -14.74
N VAL A 117 9.35 -14.79 -14.36
CA VAL A 117 8.76 -13.79 -15.26
C VAL A 117 9.41 -12.44 -15.01
N LYS A 118 9.97 -11.82 -16.05
CA LYS A 118 10.48 -10.44 -16.01
C LYS A 118 9.36 -9.46 -16.28
N LYS A 119 9.43 -8.28 -15.65
CA LYS A 119 8.40 -7.22 -15.77
C LYS A 119 7.00 -7.76 -15.48
N ILE A 120 6.87 -8.53 -14.40
CA ILE A 120 5.61 -9.12 -14.00
C ILE A 120 4.65 -8.04 -13.49
N ARG A 121 3.41 -8.05 -13.96
CA ARG A 121 2.36 -7.18 -13.45
C ARG A 121 1.79 -7.75 -12.16
N LEU A 122 1.56 -6.89 -11.18
CA LEU A 122 0.83 -7.23 -9.97
C LEU A 122 -0.65 -7.37 -10.31
N GLU A 123 -1.24 -8.47 -9.86
CA GLU A 123 -2.64 -8.76 -10.17
C GLU A 123 -3.55 -8.08 -9.18
N ASN A 124 -4.42 -7.27 -9.72
CA ASN A 124 -5.55 -6.71 -9.01
C ASN A 124 -6.78 -7.57 -9.34
N ARG A 125 -7.30 -8.27 -8.34
CA ARG A 125 -8.48 -9.13 -8.48
C ARG A 125 -9.71 -8.24 -8.71
N GLY A 126 -10.42 -8.51 -9.79
CA GLY A 126 -11.62 -7.77 -10.15
C GLY A 126 -11.40 -6.61 -11.11
N ARG A 127 -10.16 -6.30 -11.51
CA ARG A 127 -9.87 -5.37 -12.59
C ARG A 127 -9.42 -6.08 -13.86
N ASP A 128 -9.71 -5.46 -15.02
CA ASP A 128 -9.20 -5.94 -16.31
C ASP A 128 -7.65 -5.92 -16.27
N LYS A 129 -7.03 -6.95 -16.85
CA LYS A 129 -5.55 -7.04 -16.93
C LYS A 129 -4.90 -5.82 -17.58
N ARG A 130 -5.62 -5.09 -18.43
CA ARG A 130 -5.17 -3.84 -19.06
C ARG A 130 -5.00 -2.71 -18.05
N GLU A 131 -5.71 -2.77 -16.93
CA GLU A 131 -5.66 -1.76 -15.85
C GLU A 131 -4.57 -2.05 -14.81
N TRP A 132 -3.92 -3.22 -14.89
CA TRP A 132 -2.82 -3.57 -13.99
C TRP A 132 -1.58 -2.74 -14.29
N ARG A 133 -1.36 -1.68 -13.56
CA ARG A 133 -0.29 -0.71 -13.80
C ARG A 133 0.96 -0.93 -12.96
N HIS A 134 0.85 -1.67 -11.85
CA HIS A 134 2.00 -2.01 -11.02
C HIS A 134 2.84 -3.10 -11.68
N VAL A 135 4.13 -2.81 -11.91
CA VAL A 135 5.06 -3.72 -12.59
C VAL A 135 6.28 -3.95 -11.72
N ALA A 136 6.49 -5.19 -11.31
CA ALA A 136 7.70 -5.60 -10.61
C ALA A 136 8.81 -6.00 -11.60
N THR A 137 10.08 -5.82 -11.19
CA THR A 137 11.26 -6.19 -11.99
C THR A 137 11.19 -7.64 -12.41
N GLU A 138 10.89 -8.53 -11.47
CA GLU A 138 10.70 -9.96 -11.73
C GLU A 138 9.83 -10.62 -10.66
N GLY A 139 9.25 -11.75 -11.01
CA GLY A 139 8.42 -12.51 -10.09
C GLY A 139 8.08 -13.89 -10.61
N PHE A 140 7.35 -14.63 -9.80
CA PHE A 140 6.81 -15.94 -10.13
C PHE A 140 5.51 -16.19 -9.38
N ARG A 141 4.81 -17.28 -9.70
CA ARG A 141 3.64 -17.76 -9.01
C ARG A 141 3.88 -19.15 -8.44
N LEU A 142 3.45 -19.32 -7.20
CA LEU A 142 3.45 -20.61 -6.53
C LEU A 142 2.11 -20.79 -5.83
N ASN A 143 1.38 -21.84 -6.18
CA ASN A 143 0.06 -22.15 -5.62
C ASN A 143 -0.93 -20.95 -5.65
N GLY A 144 -0.98 -20.24 -6.78
CA GLY A 144 -1.84 -19.06 -6.94
C GLY A 144 -1.38 -17.79 -6.21
N ILE A 145 -0.27 -17.86 -5.47
CA ILE A 145 0.32 -16.71 -4.76
C ILE A 145 1.41 -16.10 -5.64
N GLN A 146 1.38 -14.77 -5.75
CA GLN A 146 2.41 -14.03 -6.48
C GLN A 146 3.54 -13.61 -5.56
N TYR A 147 4.77 -13.78 -6.04
CA TYR A 147 6.00 -13.36 -5.38
C TYR A 147 6.81 -12.48 -6.33
N VAL A 148 7.34 -11.37 -5.81
CA VAL A 148 8.10 -10.38 -6.58
C VAL A 148 9.36 -9.94 -5.86
N ARG A 149 10.35 -9.42 -6.60
CA ARG A 149 11.55 -8.78 -6.05
C ARG A 149 12.11 -7.73 -7.01
N GLY A 150 13.12 -6.99 -6.55
CA GLY A 150 13.75 -5.89 -7.28
C GLY A 150 13.04 -4.59 -7.00
N THR A 151 12.36 -4.01 -7.98
CA THR A 151 11.58 -2.77 -7.82
C THR A 151 10.15 -2.96 -8.29
N VAL A 152 9.20 -2.27 -7.67
CA VAL A 152 7.84 -2.14 -8.17
C VAL A 152 7.62 -0.72 -8.64
N ARG A 153 7.11 -0.58 -9.87
CA ARG A 153 6.85 0.71 -10.52
C ARG A 153 5.40 0.85 -10.86
N HIS A 154 4.90 2.07 -10.70
CA HIS A 154 3.58 2.50 -11.13
C HIS A 154 3.70 3.90 -11.73
N PRO A 155 2.88 4.31 -12.71
CA PRO A 155 2.92 5.66 -13.28
C PRO A 155 2.79 6.77 -12.24
N GLU A 156 1.92 6.59 -11.26
CA GLU A 156 1.49 7.61 -10.30
C GLU A 156 2.11 7.46 -8.90
N HIS A 157 2.73 6.30 -8.58
CA HIS A 157 3.38 6.07 -7.30
C HIS A 157 4.90 6.20 -7.37
N LYS A 158 5.52 6.55 -6.25
CA LYS A 158 6.96 6.44 -6.08
C LYS A 158 7.38 4.98 -6.27
N MET A 159 8.54 4.78 -6.89
CA MET A 159 9.09 3.44 -7.06
C MET A 159 9.37 2.81 -5.69
N ALA A 160 8.85 1.61 -5.46
CA ALA A 160 9.16 0.81 -4.28
C ALA A 160 10.39 -0.07 -4.57
N SER A 161 11.40 -0.01 -3.69
CA SER A 161 12.59 -0.87 -3.77
C SER A 161 12.47 -2.05 -2.82
N LEU A 162 12.51 -3.27 -3.36
CA LEU A 162 12.38 -4.51 -2.62
C LEU A 162 13.73 -5.24 -2.45
N GLY A 163 14.78 -4.77 -3.14
CA GLY A 163 16.07 -5.43 -3.16
C GLY A 163 16.01 -6.85 -3.77
N ASN A 164 16.85 -7.74 -3.26
CA ASN A 164 16.95 -9.13 -3.75
C ASN A 164 16.10 -10.13 -2.97
N ILE A 165 15.31 -9.68 -1.99
CA ILE A 165 14.44 -10.53 -1.17
C ILE A 165 13.13 -10.74 -1.92
N TRP A 166 12.60 -11.95 -1.91
CA TRP A 166 11.27 -12.25 -2.40
C TRP A 166 10.22 -11.65 -1.47
N HIS A 167 9.23 -11.00 -2.05
CA HIS A 167 8.08 -10.44 -1.32
C HIS A 167 6.81 -11.12 -1.81
N ARG A 168 6.03 -11.62 -0.87
CA ARG A 168 4.68 -12.06 -1.16
C ARG A 168 3.79 -10.86 -1.40
N VAL A 169 2.99 -10.93 -2.46
CA VAL A 169 2.04 -9.88 -2.83
C VAL A 169 0.71 -10.16 -2.17
N TYR A 170 0.21 -9.17 -1.44
CA TYR A 170 -1.14 -9.13 -0.92
C TYR A 170 -1.86 -7.92 -1.52
N GLU A 171 -3.14 -8.04 -1.74
CA GLU A 171 -4.01 -6.96 -2.17
C GLU A 171 -4.87 -6.49 -1.00
N ALA A 172 -5.10 -5.19 -0.88
CA ALA A 172 -5.96 -4.61 0.14
C ALA A 172 -7.35 -5.26 0.11
N ALA A 173 -7.92 -5.51 1.27
CA ALA A 173 -9.31 -5.94 1.37
C ALA A 173 -10.23 -4.78 0.92
N GLY A 174 -11.21 -5.09 0.09
CA GLY A 174 -12.11 -4.07 -0.49
C GLY A 174 -11.66 -3.51 -1.85
N ALA A 175 -10.46 -3.86 -2.34
CA ALA A 175 -9.99 -3.50 -3.70
C ALA A 175 -10.62 -4.36 -4.82
N GLY A 176 -11.80 -4.94 -4.59
CA GLY A 176 -12.56 -5.70 -5.58
C GLY A 176 -13.42 -4.81 -6.50
N PRO A 177 -14.15 -5.40 -7.48
CA PRO A 177 -14.97 -4.65 -8.44
C PRO A 177 -15.99 -3.72 -7.80
N ASP A 178 -16.50 -4.09 -6.61
CA ASP A 178 -17.46 -3.29 -5.83
C ASP A 178 -16.79 -2.39 -4.78
N GLY A 179 -15.47 -2.49 -4.59
CA GLY A 179 -14.67 -1.74 -3.63
C GLY A 179 -13.58 -0.93 -4.32
N ALA A 180 -13.91 -0.24 -5.42
CA ALA A 180 -12.95 0.55 -6.15
C ALA A 180 -12.28 1.58 -5.24
N ILE A 181 -10.96 1.46 -5.07
CA ILE A 181 -10.15 2.58 -4.58
C ILE A 181 -10.16 3.61 -5.70
N VAL A 182 -10.88 4.69 -5.50
CA VAL A 182 -10.81 5.87 -6.37
C VAL A 182 -9.67 6.71 -5.85
N SER A 183 -8.59 6.83 -6.62
CA SER A 183 -7.48 7.73 -6.30
C SER A 183 -7.39 8.82 -7.37
N TRP A 184 -7.11 10.04 -6.94
CA TRP A 184 -6.85 11.18 -7.83
C TRP A 184 -5.66 11.98 -7.32
N SER A 185 -4.91 12.61 -8.21
CA SER A 185 -3.82 13.48 -7.82
C SER A 185 -4.35 14.81 -7.28
N ALA A 186 -3.68 15.36 -6.27
CA ALA A 186 -4.03 16.67 -5.69
C ALA A 186 -3.85 17.84 -6.68
N SER A 187 -3.22 17.61 -7.85
CA SER A 187 -3.03 18.59 -8.92
C SER A 187 -4.15 18.57 -9.97
N GLY A 188 -5.04 17.60 -9.94
CA GLY A 188 -6.23 17.58 -10.78
C GLY A 188 -7.24 18.59 -10.27
N GLY A 189 -7.22 19.81 -10.82
CA GLY A 189 -8.32 20.74 -10.64
C GLY A 189 -9.60 20.09 -11.14
N PHE A 190 -10.70 20.33 -10.46
CA PHE A 190 -12.02 20.13 -11.02
C PHE A 190 -12.18 21.19 -12.12
N ASP A 191 -12.12 20.80 -13.39
CA ASP A 191 -12.62 21.56 -14.51
C ASP A 191 -14.13 21.30 -14.65
#